data_5316b7ddb1f03ac5344cc27c91242b42
#
_entry.id   5316b7ddb1f03ac5344cc27c91242b42
#
_cell.length_a   1.000
_cell.length_b   1.000
_cell.length_c   1.000
_cell.angle_alpha   90.00
_cell.angle_beta   90.00
_cell.angle_gamma   90.00
#
_symmetry.space_group_name_H-M   'P 1'
#
loop_
_entity.id
_entity.type
_entity.pdbx_description
1 polymer ?
#
loop_
_entity_poly.entity_id
_entity_poly.type
_entity_poly.pdbx_seq_one_letter_code
_entity_poly.pdbx_strand_id
1 'polypeptide(L)'
;MWRMDNGQVAFLRELLASSETMAETRRFARALRSSARDDLLLLGAPDREDPWHLAAHLDEEARFVPSLKPTLVRWRPPPGAPPHLAVGLDRLAAARRGEALLVVSEAAPPTLLERVDDARRTGAVILTLDGGDRELADLAHEALTVRPDGPVSFEQAQHLVSATAGEDTGRRGLRDRLARFLDAVAGPQES
;
A
#
# COMPACT_ATOMS: atom_id res chain seq x y z
N MET A 1 12.12 12.42 14.07
CA MET A 1 10.68 12.75 14.06
C MET A 1 10.49 14.02 13.23
N TRP A 2 10.07 13.84 11.98
CA TRP A 2 9.91 14.96 11.04
C TRP A 2 8.56 15.62 11.33
N ARG A 3 8.59 16.87 11.81
CA ARG A 3 7.39 17.71 11.87
C ARG A 3 7.15 18.27 10.46
N MET A 4 6.05 17.94 9.85
CA MET A 4 5.60 18.67 8.66
C MET A 4 5.19 20.09 9.08
N ASP A 5 5.70 21.06 8.34
CA ASP A 5 5.35 22.47 8.46
C ASP A 5 3.86 22.69 8.08
N ASN A 6 3.19 23.64 8.71
CA ASN A 6 1.81 24.02 8.38
C ASN A 6 1.63 24.38 6.89
N GLY A 7 2.68 24.88 6.24
CA GLY A 7 2.71 25.10 4.79
C GLY A 7 2.66 23.82 3.98
N GLN A 8 3.35 22.76 4.41
CA GLN A 8 3.33 21.45 3.74
C GLN A 8 1.97 20.77 3.91
N VAL A 9 1.32 20.91 5.05
CA VAL A 9 -0.03 20.39 5.29
C VAL A 9 -1.06 21.11 4.42
N ALA A 10 -0.97 22.43 4.29
CA ALA A 10 -1.84 23.22 3.41
C ALA A 10 -1.64 22.87 1.93
N PHE A 11 -0.40 22.72 1.51
CA PHE A 11 -0.03 22.30 0.15
C PHE A 11 -0.53 20.89 -0.18
N LEU A 12 -0.38 19.94 0.75
CA LEU A 12 -0.94 18.59 0.58
C LEU A 12 -2.47 18.60 0.50
N ARG A 13 -3.15 19.44 1.28
CA ARG A 13 -4.61 19.63 1.18
C ARG A 13 -5.03 20.13 -0.19
N GLU A 14 -4.30 21.09 -0.75
CA GLU A 14 -4.57 21.64 -2.08
C GLU A 14 -4.27 20.63 -3.18
N LEU A 15 -3.21 19.86 -3.04
CA LEU A 15 -2.83 18.78 -3.95
C LEU A 15 -3.79 17.60 -3.93
N LEU A 16 -4.25 17.22 -2.74
CA LEU A 16 -5.28 16.21 -2.56
C LEU A 16 -6.65 16.67 -3.07
N ALA A 17 -6.86 17.99 -3.13
CA ALA A 17 -8.01 18.59 -3.80
C ALA A 17 -7.82 18.64 -5.32
N SER A 18 -6.59 18.63 -5.82
CA SER A 18 -6.29 18.64 -7.25
C SER A 18 -6.37 17.23 -7.84
N SER A 19 -7.00 17.13 -8.97
CA SER A 19 -7.74 16.00 -9.49
C SER A 19 -6.96 14.72 -9.88
N GLU A 20 -5.70 14.81 -10.31
CA GLU A 20 -5.03 13.70 -11.01
C GLU A 20 -4.50 12.62 -10.05
N THR A 21 -3.70 13.00 -9.06
CA THR A 21 -3.15 12.07 -8.05
C THR A 21 -4.24 11.35 -7.27
N MET A 22 -5.33 12.08 -6.93
CA MET A 22 -6.48 11.47 -6.26
C MET A 22 -7.27 10.53 -7.17
N ALA A 23 -7.35 10.84 -8.47
CA ALA A 23 -8.00 9.97 -9.43
C ALA A 23 -7.22 8.66 -9.60
N GLU A 24 -5.90 8.74 -9.70
CA GLU A 24 -5.00 7.58 -9.77
C GLU A 24 -5.07 6.73 -8.49
N THR A 25 -5.00 7.36 -7.32
CA THR A 25 -5.11 6.67 -6.03
C THR A 25 -6.47 5.97 -5.89
N ARG A 26 -7.58 6.62 -6.30
CA ARG A 26 -8.92 6.00 -6.30
C ARG A 26 -9.04 4.83 -7.28
N ARG A 27 -8.41 4.94 -8.45
CA ARG A 27 -8.37 3.84 -9.43
C ARG A 27 -7.64 2.65 -8.84
N PHE A 28 -6.44 2.89 -8.30
CA PHE A 28 -5.63 1.88 -7.65
C PHE A 28 -6.33 1.23 -6.45
N ALA A 29 -6.92 2.02 -5.57
CA ALA A 29 -7.68 1.52 -4.42
C ALA A 29 -8.89 0.66 -4.82
N ARG A 30 -9.57 1.01 -5.91
CA ARG A 30 -10.64 0.17 -6.46
C ARG A 30 -10.11 -1.15 -7.00
N ALA A 31 -8.99 -1.12 -7.71
CA ALA A 31 -8.32 -2.33 -8.19
C ALA A 31 -7.91 -3.23 -7.03
N LEU A 32 -7.33 -2.66 -5.97
CA LEU A 32 -6.96 -3.38 -4.76
C LEU A 32 -8.17 -4.11 -4.13
N ARG A 33 -9.28 -3.41 -3.92
CA ARG A 33 -10.49 -4.01 -3.36
C ARG A 33 -11.10 -5.11 -4.23
N SER A 34 -11.10 -4.91 -5.55
CA SER A 34 -11.71 -5.85 -6.48
C SER A 34 -10.85 -7.08 -6.76
N SER A 35 -9.54 -7.00 -6.55
CA SER A 35 -8.57 -8.06 -6.84
C SER A 35 -8.37 -9.01 -5.67
N ALA A 36 -8.42 -8.52 -4.45
CA ALA A 36 -8.25 -9.32 -3.23
C ALA A 36 -9.56 -10.01 -2.84
N ARG A 37 -9.95 -11.04 -3.60
CA ARG A 37 -11.21 -11.77 -3.37
C ARG A 37 -11.07 -12.80 -2.26
N ASP A 38 -9.94 -13.51 -2.24
CA ASP A 38 -9.67 -14.61 -1.31
C ASP A 38 -8.66 -14.16 -0.24
N ASP A 39 -7.54 -13.57 -0.66
CA ASP A 39 -6.50 -13.09 0.26
C ASP A 39 -5.74 -11.91 -0.36
N LEU A 40 -5.26 -11.02 0.48
CA LEU A 40 -4.38 -9.90 0.12
C LEU A 40 -2.99 -10.14 0.71
N LEU A 41 -2.04 -10.49 -0.15
CA LEU A 41 -0.64 -10.63 0.23
C LEU A 41 0.06 -9.28 0.11
N LEU A 42 0.90 -8.94 1.06
CA LEU A 42 1.67 -7.68 1.08
C LEU A 42 3.15 -7.99 1.17
N LEU A 43 3.95 -7.48 0.25
CA LEU A 43 5.39 -7.72 0.15
C LEU A 43 6.14 -6.40 -0.03
N GLY A 44 7.19 -6.18 0.77
CA GLY A 44 8.17 -5.11 0.58
C GLY A 44 9.43 -5.56 -0.16
N ALA A 45 10.40 -4.65 -0.30
CA ALA A 45 11.72 -4.99 -0.83
C ALA A 45 12.56 -5.81 0.17
N PRO A 46 13.49 -6.67 -0.32
CA PRO A 46 14.28 -7.57 0.54
C PRO A 46 15.27 -6.86 1.47
N ASP A 47 15.70 -5.66 1.12
CA ASP A 47 16.71 -4.83 1.78
C ASP A 47 16.12 -3.64 2.54
N ARG A 48 14.81 -3.55 2.62
CA ARG A 48 14.05 -2.52 3.32
C ARG A 48 13.23 -3.12 4.45
N GLU A 49 12.73 -2.27 5.33
CA GLU A 49 11.75 -2.69 6.32
C GLU A 49 10.48 -3.20 5.63
N ASP A 50 9.89 -4.24 6.21
CA ASP A 50 8.58 -4.72 5.78
C ASP A 50 7.55 -3.56 5.81
N PRO A 51 6.60 -3.49 4.89
CA PRO A 51 5.57 -2.44 4.86
C PRO A 51 4.51 -2.66 5.94
N TRP A 52 4.96 -2.80 7.19
CA TRP A 52 4.11 -3.12 8.34
C TRP A 52 3.13 -1.98 8.68
N HIS A 53 3.52 -0.72 8.44
CA HIS A 53 2.63 0.42 8.60
C HIS A 53 1.41 0.33 7.68
N LEU A 54 1.66 0.07 6.40
CA LEU A 54 0.57 -0.14 5.44
C LEU A 54 -0.27 -1.37 5.82
N ALA A 55 0.37 -2.45 6.28
CA ALA A 55 -0.34 -3.62 6.77
C ALA A 55 -1.28 -3.29 7.93
N ALA A 56 -0.82 -2.51 8.91
CA ALA A 56 -1.63 -2.08 10.05
C ALA A 56 -2.84 -1.23 9.61
N HIS A 57 -2.63 -0.28 8.71
CA HIS A 57 -3.72 0.56 8.19
C HIS A 57 -4.73 -0.25 7.37
N LEU A 58 -4.28 -1.18 6.54
CA LEU A 58 -5.19 -2.05 5.79
C LEU A 58 -5.98 -2.99 6.71
N ASP A 59 -5.36 -3.48 7.80
CA ASP A 59 -6.06 -4.30 8.80
C ASP A 59 -7.14 -3.49 9.56
N GLU A 60 -6.88 -2.21 9.83
CA GLU A 60 -7.91 -1.31 10.38
C GLU A 60 -9.08 -1.13 9.40
N GLU A 61 -8.79 -0.90 8.13
CA GLU A 61 -9.81 -0.75 7.09
C GLU A 61 -10.57 -2.06 6.80
N ALA A 62 -9.93 -3.21 7.02
CA ALA A 62 -10.53 -4.53 6.87
C ALA A 62 -11.74 -4.76 7.80
N ARG A 63 -11.89 -3.97 8.86
CA ARG A 63 -13.10 -3.98 9.71
C ARG A 63 -14.35 -3.58 8.94
N PHE A 64 -14.20 -2.77 7.89
CA PHE A 64 -15.28 -2.27 7.05
C PHE A 64 -15.28 -2.93 5.68
N VAL A 65 -14.10 -3.29 5.17
CA VAL A 65 -13.88 -3.94 3.87
C VAL A 65 -13.02 -5.19 4.10
N PRO A 66 -13.62 -6.34 4.44
CA PRO A 66 -12.89 -7.55 4.85
C PRO A 66 -11.83 -8.04 3.85
N SER A 67 -12.01 -7.78 2.56
CA SER A 67 -11.04 -8.13 1.51
C SER A 67 -9.71 -7.37 1.62
N LEU A 68 -9.64 -6.31 2.42
CA LEU A 68 -8.40 -5.55 2.64
C LEU A 68 -7.51 -6.13 3.74
N LYS A 69 -7.95 -7.20 4.42
CA LYS A 69 -7.14 -7.82 5.49
C LYS A 69 -5.84 -8.36 4.90
N PRO A 70 -4.67 -7.79 5.25
CA PRO A 70 -3.42 -8.17 4.63
C PRO A 70 -2.77 -9.35 5.33
N THR A 71 -2.12 -10.20 4.54
CA THR A 71 -1.13 -11.15 5.00
C THR A 71 0.26 -10.60 4.66
N LEU A 72 0.99 -10.12 5.65
CA LEU A 72 2.34 -9.58 5.46
C LEU A 72 3.32 -10.72 5.21
N VAL A 73 3.84 -10.80 4.00
CA VAL A 73 4.86 -11.77 3.61
C VAL A 73 6.25 -11.19 3.87
N ARG A 74 7.09 -11.93 4.56
CA ARG A 74 8.41 -11.49 4.97
C ARG A 74 9.53 -12.22 4.24
N TRP A 75 10.55 -11.47 3.87
CA TRP A 75 11.79 -12.06 3.34
C TRP A 75 12.50 -12.91 4.39
N ARG A 76 12.46 -12.50 5.63
CA ARG A 76 13.09 -13.18 6.78
C ARG A 76 12.14 -13.11 7.98
N PRO A 77 11.25 -14.07 8.12
CA PRO A 77 10.40 -14.14 9.31
C PRO A 77 11.25 -14.20 10.57
N PRO A 78 10.89 -13.47 11.66
CA PRO A 78 11.63 -13.50 12.90
C PRO A 78 11.64 -14.91 13.49
N PRO A 79 12.78 -15.41 14.00
CA PRO A 79 12.85 -16.71 14.65
C PRO A 79 11.89 -16.78 15.85
N GLY A 80 11.10 -17.85 15.94
CA GLY A 80 10.14 -18.05 17.02
C GLY A 80 8.91 -17.13 16.98
N ALA A 81 8.69 -16.41 15.89
CA ALA A 81 7.50 -15.58 15.73
C ALA A 81 6.23 -16.45 15.72
N PRO A 82 5.11 -15.91 16.24
CA PRO A 82 3.80 -16.54 16.07
C PRO A 82 3.47 -16.79 14.58
N PRO A 83 2.70 -17.82 14.23
CA PRO A 83 2.45 -18.21 12.84
C PRO A 83 1.96 -17.07 11.94
N HIS A 84 1.12 -16.16 12.46
CA HIS A 84 0.62 -15.01 11.70
C HIS A 84 1.67 -13.92 11.40
N LEU A 85 2.81 -13.94 12.11
CA LEU A 85 3.96 -13.06 11.87
C LEU A 85 5.13 -13.78 11.21
N ALA A 86 5.03 -15.09 11.02
CA ALA A 86 6.07 -15.95 10.45
C ALA A 86 5.83 -16.31 8.98
N VAL A 87 4.95 -15.58 8.28
CA VAL A 87 4.63 -15.86 6.87
C VAL A 87 5.82 -15.48 6.01
N GLY A 88 6.42 -16.47 5.36
CA GLY A 88 7.59 -16.33 4.50
C GLY A 88 7.24 -16.39 3.00
N LEU A 89 8.29 -16.37 2.18
CA LEU A 89 8.18 -16.37 0.71
C LEU A 89 7.49 -17.61 0.13
N ASP A 90 7.48 -18.72 0.85
CA ASP A 90 6.75 -19.94 0.44
C ASP A 90 5.25 -19.65 0.21
N ARG A 91 4.71 -18.64 0.92
CA ARG A 91 3.32 -18.19 0.73
C ARG A 91 3.10 -17.62 -0.68
N LEU A 92 4.10 -16.95 -1.26
CA LEU A 92 4.02 -16.43 -2.64
C LEU A 92 4.04 -17.56 -3.66
N ALA A 93 4.88 -18.56 -3.44
CA ALA A 93 4.92 -19.75 -4.30
C ALA A 93 3.61 -20.55 -4.26
N ALA A 94 2.86 -20.44 -3.16
CA ALA A 94 1.54 -21.03 -2.97
C ALA A 94 0.38 -20.08 -3.36
N ALA A 95 0.66 -18.92 -3.90
CA ALA A 95 -0.36 -17.96 -4.34
C ALA A 95 -1.19 -18.55 -5.50
N ARG A 96 -2.44 -18.09 -5.61
CA ARG A 96 -3.38 -18.66 -6.59
C ARG A 96 -4.35 -17.61 -7.12
N ARG A 97 -5.10 -18.03 -8.11
CA ARG A 97 -6.14 -17.22 -8.72
C ARG A 97 -7.19 -16.82 -7.67
N GLY A 98 -7.57 -15.56 -7.65
CA GLY A 98 -8.47 -14.95 -6.64
C GLY A 98 -7.73 -14.19 -5.55
N GLU A 99 -6.42 -14.43 -5.38
CA GLU A 99 -5.56 -13.70 -4.46
C GLU A 99 -4.90 -12.50 -5.15
N ALA A 100 -4.60 -11.47 -4.38
CA ALA A 100 -3.85 -10.30 -4.83
C ALA A 100 -2.51 -10.20 -4.09
N LEU A 101 -1.46 -9.83 -4.80
CA LEU A 101 -0.17 -9.44 -4.23
C LEU A 101 0.02 -7.94 -4.40
N LEU A 102 0.03 -7.20 -3.29
CA LEU A 102 0.43 -5.81 -3.25
C LEU A 102 1.93 -5.72 -2.95
N VAL A 103 2.69 -5.26 -3.92
CA VAL A 103 4.13 -5.00 -3.80
C VAL A 103 4.33 -3.53 -3.45
N VAL A 104 5.11 -3.26 -2.40
CA VAL A 104 5.43 -1.90 -1.94
C VAL A 104 6.94 -1.72 -1.96
N SER A 105 7.44 -1.05 -2.99
CA SER A 105 8.88 -0.89 -3.16
C SER A 105 9.23 0.30 -4.05
N GLU A 106 10.12 1.17 -3.59
CA GLU A 106 10.61 2.29 -4.41
C GLU A 106 11.44 1.81 -5.62
N ALA A 107 12.15 0.68 -5.47
CA ALA A 107 12.94 0.05 -6.52
C ALA A 107 12.79 -1.47 -6.44
N ALA A 108 12.90 -2.16 -7.57
CA ALA A 108 12.71 -3.60 -7.64
C ALA A 108 14.03 -4.32 -7.95
N PRO A 109 14.76 -4.80 -6.91
CA PRO A 109 15.91 -5.66 -7.15
C PRO A 109 15.49 -6.97 -7.83
N PRO A 110 16.39 -7.64 -8.58
CA PRO A 110 16.08 -8.84 -9.34
C PRO A 110 15.38 -9.94 -8.53
N THR A 111 15.78 -10.10 -7.26
CA THR A 111 15.17 -11.08 -6.36
C THR A 111 13.70 -10.77 -6.06
N LEU A 112 13.30 -9.50 -6.00
CA LEU A 112 11.91 -9.11 -5.85
C LEU A 112 11.13 -9.41 -7.13
N LEU A 113 11.68 -9.04 -8.29
CA LEU A 113 11.06 -9.29 -9.59
C LEU A 113 10.78 -10.79 -9.81
N GLU A 114 11.73 -11.66 -9.48
CA GLU A 114 11.56 -13.12 -9.54
C GLU A 114 10.36 -13.58 -8.70
N ARG A 115 10.23 -13.12 -7.45
CA ARG A 115 9.12 -13.51 -6.56
C ARG A 115 7.77 -12.98 -7.04
N VAL A 116 7.74 -11.78 -7.60
CA VAL A 116 6.53 -11.19 -8.17
C VAL A 116 6.11 -11.97 -9.43
N ASP A 117 7.05 -12.31 -10.29
CA ASP A 117 6.78 -13.09 -11.50
C ASP A 117 6.30 -14.52 -11.16
N ASP A 118 6.89 -15.18 -10.17
CA ASP A 118 6.43 -16.47 -9.66
C ASP A 118 4.96 -16.38 -9.19
N ALA A 119 4.61 -15.40 -8.36
CA ALA A 119 3.24 -15.20 -7.89
C ALA A 119 2.27 -14.89 -9.06
N ARG A 120 2.72 -14.13 -10.06
CA ARG A 120 1.94 -13.83 -11.26
C ARG A 120 1.65 -15.11 -12.07
N ARG A 121 2.64 -15.97 -12.24
CA ARG A 121 2.49 -17.25 -12.97
C ARG A 121 1.51 -18.21 -12.30
N THR A 122 1.40 -18.18 -10.98
CA THR A 122 0.41 -18.98 -10.24
C THR A 122 -1.01 -18.42 -10.34
N GLY A 123 -1.17 -17.20 -10.87
CA GLY A 123 -2.45 -16.59 -11.17
C GLY A 123 -2.89 -15.51 -10.19
N ALA A 124 -2.02 -15.08 -9.27
CA ALA A 124 -2.29 -13.92 -8.41
C ALA A 124 -2.37 -12.62 -9.23
N VAL A 125 -3.22 -11.70 -8.79
CA VAL A 125 -3.27 -10.34 -9.34
C VAL A 125 -2.17 -9.50 -8.71
N ILE A 126 -1.30 -8.94 -9.52
CA ILE A 126 -0.16 -8.12 -9.06
C ILE A 126 -0.55 -6.65 -9.09
N LEU A 127 -0.41 -6.01 -7.95
CA LEU A 127 -0.59 -4.58 -7.75
C LEU A 127 0.72 -4.00 -7.21
N THR A 128 1.17 -2.85 -7.72
CA THR A 128 2.42 -2.25 -7.28
C THR A 128 2.22 -0.81 -6.81
N LEU A 129 2.78 -0.50 -5.67
CA LEU A 129 3.07 0.86 -5.23
C LEU A 129 4.58 1.04 -5.32
N ASP A 130 5.05 1.79 -6.31
CA ASP A 130 6.46 1.81 -6.69
C ASP A 130 7.00 3.23 -6.97
N GLY A 131 8.33 3.34 -7.08
CA GLY A 131 9.05 4.57 -7.40
C GLY A 131 9.24 4.83 -8.91
N GLY A 132 8.60 4.07 -9.79
CA GLY A 132 8.75 4.18 -11.25
C GLY A 132 9.68 3.12 -11.86
N ASP A 133 9.79 1.97 -11.20
CA ASP A 133 10.53 0.83 -11.73
C ASP A 133 9.78 0.18 -12.89
N ARG A 134 10.38 0.17 -14.08
CA ARG A 134 9.72 -0.30 -15.31
C ARG A 134 9.52 -1.81 -15.32
N GLU A 135 10.48 -2.60 -14.81
CA GLU A 135 10.38 -4.05 -14.81
C GLU A 135 9.28 -4.51 -13.85
N LEU A 136 9.15 -3.82 -12.71
CA LEU A 136 8.06 -4.07 -11.77
C LEU A 136 6.70 -3.67 -12.36
N ALA A 137 6.63 -2.52 -13.02
CA ALA A 137 5.41 -2.06 -13.69
C ALA A 137 4.96 -3.00 -14.82
N ASP A 138 5.89 -3.62 -15.56
CA ASP A 138 5.59 -4.61 -16.62
C ASP A 138 5.00 -5.92 -16.04
N LEU A 139 5.29 -6.24 -14.79
CA LEU A 139 4.69 -7.38 -14.09
C LEU A 139 3.32 -7.05 -13.47
N ALA A 140 3.03 -5.80 -13.22
CA ALA A 140 1.82 -5.35 -12.55
C ALA A 140 0.58 -5.42 -13.45
N HIS A 141 -0.57 -5.73 -12.84
CA HIS A 141 -1.89 -5.56 -13.46
C HIS A 141 -2.41 -4.14 -13.25
N GLU A 142 -2.02 -3.51 -12.14
CA GLU A 142 -2.24 -2.10 -11.85
C GLU A 142 -1.07 -1.57 -11.05
N ALA A 143 -0.59 -0.38 -11.38
CA ALA A 143 0.52 0.28 -10.70
C ALA A 143 0.14 1.69 -10.24
N LEU A 144 0.61 2.07 -9.05
CA LEU A 144 0.61 3.44 -8.57
C LEU A 144 2.06 3.87 -8.39
N THR A 145 2.53 4.72 -9.28
CA THR A 145 3.91 5.21 -9.26
C THR A 145 4.03 6.50 -8.48
N VAL A 146 4.91 6.51 -7.50
CA VAL A 146 5.26 7.68 -6.69
C VAL A 146 6.62 8.19 -7.10
N ARG A 147 6.66 9.33 -7.78
CA ARG A 147 7.92 9.92 -8.24
C ARG A 147 8.67 10.57 -7.08
N PRO A 148 10.02 10.48 -7.03
CA PRO A 148 10.82 11.10 -5.97
C PRO A 148 10.67 12.64 -5.90
N ASP A 149 10.45 13.27 -7.04
CA ASP A 149 10.21 14.72 -7.20
C ASP A 149 8.71 15.07 -7.19
N GLY A 150 7.87 14.11 -6.90
CA GLY A 150 6.42 14.28 -6.85
C GLY A 150 5.95 15.00 -5.59
N PRO A 151 4.67 15.39 -5.59
CA PRO A 151 4.08 16.16 -4.49
C PRO A 151 3.83 15.34 -3.23
N VAL A 152 3.89 14.01 -3.34
CA VAL A 152 3.58 13.06 -2.26
C VAL A 152 4.78 12.16 -2.05
N SER A 153 5.23 12.00 -0.80
CA SER A 153 6.28 11.04 -0.48
C SER A 153 5.75 9.60 -0.58
N PHE A 154 6.68 8.64 -0.69
CA PHE A 154 6.32 7.22 -0.77
C PHE A 154 5.53 6.74 0.46
N GLU A 155 5.88 7.22 1.64
CA GLU A 155 5.14 6.94 2.88
C GLU A 155 3.73 7.55 2.86
N GLN A 156 3.60 8.81 2.42
CA GLN A 156 2.31 9.47 2.29
C GLN A 156 1.40 8.75 1.28
N ALA A 157 1.95 8.22 0.20
CA ALA A 157 1.20 7.44 -0.77
C ALA A 157 0.62 6.15 -0.18
N GLN A 158 1.37 5.46 0.69
CA GLN A 158 0.87 4.28 1.40
C GLN A 158 -0.36 4.62 2.27
N HIS A 159 -0.31 5.73 3.00
CA HIS A 159 -1.45 6.21 3.79
C HIS A 159 -2.65 6.58 2.92
N LEU A 160 -2.41 7.25 1.78
CA LEU A 160 -3.48 7.60 0.85
C LEU A 160 -4.16 6.37 0.26
N VAL A 161 -3.38 5.35 -0.10
CA VAL A 161 -3.90 4.09 -0.63
C VAL A 161 -4.78 3.40 0.40
N SER A 162 -4.32 3.24 1.64
CA SER A 162 -5.10 2.58 2.69
C SER A 162 -6.40 3.33 2.99
N ALA A 163 -6.31 4.66 3.20
CA ALA A 163 -7.48 5.49 3.48
C ALA A 163 -8.51 5.44 2.34
N THR A 164 -8.04 5.50 1.08
CA THR A 164 -8.93 5.44 -0.09
C THR A 164 -9.48 4.03 -0.31
N ALA A 165 -8.72 2.99 -0.01
CA ALA A 165 -9.18 1.61 -0.11
C ALA A 165 -10.25 1.27 0.94
N GLY A 166 -10.19 1.86 2.13
CA GLY A 166 -11.20 1.71 3.17
C GLY A 166 -12.48 2.50 2.93
N GLU A 167 -12.53 3.36 1.92
CA GLU A 167 -13.76 4.07 1.59
C GLU A 167 -14.82 3.12 1.04
N ASP A 168 -15.75 2.78 1.89
CA ASP A 168 -17.02 2.26 1.39
C ASP A 168 -17.85 3.44 0.87
N THR A 169 -18.46 3.26 -0.26
CA THR A 169 -19.30 4.06 -1.11
C THR A 169 -20.15 5.22 -0.50
N GLY A 170 -19.93 5.59 0.74
CA GLY A 170 -20.59 6.68 1.45
C GLY A 170 -19.72 7.94 1.52
N ARG A 171 -20.11 8.97 0.80
CA ARG A 171 -19.46 10.28 0.59
C ARG A 171 -18.93 11.05 1.83
N ARG A 172 -18.98 10.50 3.04
CA ARG A 172 -18.56 11.20 4.29
C ARG A 172 -17.21 10.78 4.85
N GLY A 173 -16.66 9.62 4.43
CA GLY A 173 -15.48 9.01 5.09
C GLY A 173 -14.15 9.65 4.73
N LEU A 174 -13.88 10.00 3.47
CA LEU A 174 -12.54 10.42 3.03
C LEU A 174 -12.11 11.74 3.63
N ARG A 175 -12.97 12.75 3.60
CA ARG A 175 -12.64 14.07 4.15
C ARG A 175 -12.30 13.99 5.64
N ASP A 176 -13.06 13.22 6.41
CA ASP A 176 -12.87 13.08 7.85
C ASP A 176 -11.66 12.21 8.19
N ARG A 177 -11.34 11.20 7.38
CA ARG A 177 -10.16 10.34 7.54
C ARG A 177 -8.89 11.04 7.11
N LEU A 178 -8.94 11.76 5.98
CA LEU A 178 -7.85 12.59 5.51
C LEU A 178 -7.56 13.74 6.49
N ALA A 179 -8.60 14.36 7.05
CA ALA A 179 -8.45 15.36 8.10
C ALA A 179 -7.77 14.76 9.33
N ARG A 180 -8.20 13.60 9.81
CA ARG A 180 -7.57 12.90 10.94
C ARG A 180 -6.14 12.48 10.65
N PHE A 181 -5.85 12.02 9.44
CA PHE A 181 -4.48 11.73 9.02
C PHE A 181 -3.61 12.98 9.03
N LEU A 182 -4.10 14.07 8.44
CA LEU A 182 -3.38 15.36 8.43
C LEU A 182 -3.20 15.92 9.85
N ASP A 183 -4.18 15.73 10.73
CA ASP A 183 -4.09 16.11 12.14
C ASP A 183 -3.07 15.22 12.89
N ALA A 184 -3.01 13.93 12.61
CA ALA A 184 -2.03 13.01 13.19
C ALA A 184 -0.59 13.29 12.72
N VAL A 185 -0.42 13.69 11.45
CA VAL A 185 0.88 14.06 10.87
C VAL A 185 1.31 15.47 11.32
N ALA A 186 0.36 16.40 11.50
CA ALA A 186 0.63 17.77 11.98
C ALA A 186 0.98 17.83 13.47
N GLY A 187 0.67 16.78 14.26
CA GLY A 187 0.85 16.73 15.71
C GLY A 187 -0.13 17.65 16.47
N PRO A 188 -0.25 17.49 17.81
CA PRO A 188 -1.11 18.34 18.60
C PRO A 188 -0.61 19.78 18.54
N GLN A 189 -1.53 20.70 18.26
CA GLN A 189 -1.28 22.14 18.39
C GLN A 189 -1.21 22.45 19.89
N GLU A 190 -0.03 22.68 20.41
CA GLU A 190 0.11 23.28 21.74
C GLU A 190 -0.38 24.73 21.66
N SER A 191 -1.43 24.99 22.42
CA SER A 191 -1.94 26.35 22.72
C SER A 191 -1.10 27.00 23.81
#